data_1502896d64413a8865dac249f8a35bad
#
_entry.id   1502896d64413a8865dac249f8a35bad
#
_cell.length_a   1.000
_cell.length_b   1.000
_cell.length_c   1.000
_cell.angle_alpha   90.00
_cell.angle_beta   90.00
_cell.angle_gamma   90.00
#
_symmetry.space_group_name_H-M   'P 1'
#
loop_
_entity.id
_entity.type
_entity.pdbx_description
1 polymer ?
#
loop_
_entity_poly.entity_id
_entity_poly.type
_entity_poly.pdbx_seq_one_letter_code
_entity_poly.pdbx_strand_id
1 'polypeptide(L)'
;MCGDSIDSGERRSCAADPHRMDVFVEAMDSGERRSCAVDPHRMDVFVEAMTPPGPAHLRSLEKQALDEGVPVIRPQTQNLIRFFLTLNRPGRILEIGTGVGFSALFMQYYAPLDCRITTIEIDPVRAEKARNNFVRDDYARDDSNGTSGIIQEKRRPLGHSLAEPIMDTAGLHPGAHGGAGTIELLEGDAADILPRIHEDASFDLIFMDAAKGQYIRLLPEVLRLLAEGGLLITDNILQEGDVLSSRFAVTRRNRTIHHRMRAYIRALMEAPELETLLVPSGDGAAVCVKRQNGLCRKTAGNEYQ
;
A
#
# COMPACT_ATOMS: atom_id res chain seq x y z
N MET A 1 -53.99 6.92 22.28
CA MET A 1 -53.18 8.00 21.69
C MET A 1 -51.73 7.65 21.92
N CYS A 2 -51.15 6.97 20.98
CA CYS A 2 -49.74 6.56 21.02
C CYS A 2 -48.95 7.62 20.25
N GLY A 3 -47.95 8.20 20.92
CA GLY A 3 -47.02 9.10 20.29
C GLY A 3 -45.67 8.39 20.10
N ASP A 4 -45.36 8.08 18.85
CA ASP A 4 -44.07 7.53 18.48
C ASP A 4 -43.00 8.64 18.42
N SER A 5 -42.05 8.60 19.30
CA SER A 5 -40.87 9.40 19.24
C SER A 5 -39.80 8.67 18.42
N ILE A 6 -39.58 9.14 17.21
CA ILE A 6 -38.50 8.69 16.33
C ILE A 6 -37.20 9.34 16.83
N ASP A 7 -36.30 8.50 17.33
CA ASP A 7 -34.94 8.84 17.71
C ASP A 7 -34.15 9.22 16.45
N SER A 8 -33.78 10.50 16.34
CA SER A 8 -32.97 11.03 15.27
C SER A 8 -31.51 10.77 15.60
N GLY A 9 -30.98 9.61 15.15
CA GLY A 9 -29.55 9.29 15.20
C GLY A 9 -28.74 10.37 14.51
N GLU A 10 -27.92 11.06 15.28
CA GLU A 10 -26.95 12.04 14.82
C GLU A 10 -25.97 11.40 13.81
N ARG A 11 -26.17 11.71 12.54
CA ARG A 11 -25.12 11.53 11.53
C ARG A 11 -24.03 12.54 11.84
N ARG A 12 -22.96 12.09 12.49
CA ARG A 12 -21.74 12.89 12.61
C ARG A 12 -21.17 13.09 11.20
N SER A 13 -21.39 14.28 10.68
CA SER A 13 -20.81 14.80 9.46
C SER A 13 -19.29 14.83 9.64
N CYS A 14 -18.54 14.02 8.86
CA CYS A 14 -17.11 14.21 8.64
C CYS A 14 -16.91 15.41 7.70
N ALA A 15 -17.33 16.61 8.11
CA ALA A 15 -17.00 17.83 7.41
C ALA A 15 -15.52 18.14 7.65
N ALA A 16 -14.75 18.35 6.58
CA ALA A 16 -13.41 18.89 6.66
C ALA A 16 -13.45 20.22 7.43
N ASP A 17 -12.53 20.40 8.37
CA ASP A 17 -12.44 21.62 9.18
C ASP A 17 -12.19 22.84 8.27
N PRO A 18 -13.13 23.78 8.16
CA PRO A 18 -12.97 24.95 7.28
C PRO A 18 -11.79 25.83 7.70
N HIS A 19 -11.36 25.84 8.95
CA HIS A 19 -10.18 26.57 9.41
C HIS A 19 -8.87 26.04 8.83
N ARG A 20 -8.79 24.78 8.41
CA ARG A 20 -7.61 24.26 7.73
C ARG A 20 -7.38 24.89 6.36
N MET A 21 -8.46 25.23 5.68
CA MET A 21 -8.39 25.88 4.36
C MET A 21 -7.93 27.33 4.48
N ASP A 22 -8.40 28.06 5.49
CA ASP A 22 -8.07 29.48 5.69
C ASP A 22 -6.58 29.69 5.99
N VAL A 23 -6.00 28.85 6.85
CA VAL A 23 -4.54 28.86 7.17
C VAL A 23 -3.70 28.61 5.91
N PHE A 24 -4.18 27.77 5.00
CA PHE A 24 -3.47 27.47 3.76
C PHE A 24 -3.56 28.64 2.77
N VAL A 25 -4.73 29.28 2.62
CA VAL A 25 -4.95 30.42 1.72
C VAL A 25 -4.11 31.62 2.18
N GLU A 26 -4.02 31.91 3.47
CA GLU A 26 -3.17 32.99 4.01
C GLU A 26 -1.68 32.74 3.76
N ALA A 27 -1.22 31.48 3.84
CA ALA A 27 0.16 31.11 3.49
C ALA A 27 0.47 31.25 1.99
N MET A 28 -0.56 31.22 1.13
CA MET A 28 -0.44 31.32 -0.33
C MET A 28 -0.41 32.77 -0.86
N ASP A 29 -0.89 33.76 -0.09
CA ASP A 29 -1.13 35.13 -0.55
C ASP A 29 0.09 36.08 -0.42
N SER A 30 1.24 35.58 0.06
CA SER A 30 2.50 36.33 0.07
C SER A 30 3.14 36.36 -1.33
N GLY A 31 2.52 37.15 -2.17
CA GLY A 31 2.86 37.69 -3.46
C GLY A 31 4.19 37.34 -4.13
N GLU A 32 4.17 36.40 -5.04
CA GLU A 32 4.91 36.44 -6.29
C GLU A 32 4.15 35.63 -7.34
N ARG A 33 3.63 36.30 -8.36
CA ARG A 33 3.09 35.62 -9.55
C ARG A 33 4.25 34.98 -10.30
N ARG A 34 4.50 33.73 -9.98
CA ARG A 34 5.47 32.90 -10.71
C ARG A 34 4.72 31.90 -11.57
N SER A 35 5.30 31.65 -12.75
CA SER A 35 4.92 30.71 -13.81
C SER A 35 3.80 29.70 -13.44
N CYS A 36 2.98 29.28 -14.40
CA CYS A 36 1.87 28.31 -14.25
C CYS A 36 2.25 26.93 -13.72
N ALA A 37 3.50 26.70 -13.30
CA ALA A 37 3.94 25.47 -12.67
C ALA A 37 3.65 25.54 -11.16
N VAL A 38 2.74 24.70 -10.72
CA VAL A 38 2.48 24.51 -9.30
C VAL A 38 3.72 23.89 -8.65
N ASP A 39 4.21 24.50 -7.57
CA ASP A 39 5.30 23.94 -6.78
C ASP A 39 4.85 22.57 -6.21
N PRO A 40 5.54 21.45 -6.52
CA PRO A 40 5.16 20.14 -6.06
C PRO A 40 5.05 20.02 -4.53
N HIS A 41 5.95 20.68 -3.81
CA HIS A 41 5.93 20.67 -2.34
C HIS A 41 4.68 21.34 -1.77
N ARG A 42 4.26 22.47 -2.36
CA ARG A 42 3.03 23.15 -1.95
C ARG A 42 1.80 22.31 -2.27
N MET A 43 1.80 21.58 -3.38
CA MET A 43 0.73 20.65 -3.71
C MET A 43 0.65 19.51 -2.70
N ASP A 44 1.78 18.93 -2.30
CA ASP A 44 1.83 17.84 -1.31
C ASP A 44 1.27 18.31 0.04
N VAL A 45 1.69 19.49 0.52
CA VAL A 45 1.18 20.10 1.76
C VAL A 45 -0.33 20.36 1.69
N PHE A 46 -0.81 20.86 0.54
CA PHE A 46 -2.23 21.08 0.33
C PHE A 46 -3.04 19.78 0.36
N VAL A 47 -2.60 18.77 -0.38
CA VAL A 47 -3.28 17.46 -0.42
C VAL A 47 -3.31 16.84 0.97
N GLU A 48 -2.21 16.90 1.72
CA GLU A 48 -2.14 16.40 3.09
C GLU A 48 -3.12 17.15 4.02
N ALA A 49 -3.17 18.48 3.95
CA ALA A 49 -4.10 19.28 4.74
C ALA A 49 -5.58 19.03 4.40
N MET A 50 -5.89 18.72 3.15
CA MET A 50 -7.23 18.40 2.69
C MET A 50 -7.63 16.94 2.92
N THR A 51 -6.67 16.06 3.22
CA THR A 51 -6.94 14.64 3.44
C THR A 51 -7.59 14.44 4.82
N PRO A 52 -8.76 13.78 4.89
CA PRO A 52 -9.34 13.43 6.18
C PRO A 52 -8.39 12.54 6.98
N PRO A 53 -8.23 12.79 8.29
CA PRO A 53 -7.35 11.99 9.12
C PRO A 53 -7.84 10.53 9.15
N GLY A 54 -6.90 9.60 9.07
CA GLY A 54 -7.18 8.17 9.23
C GLY A 54 -7.66 7.83 10.66
N PRO A 55 -8.02 6.57 10.92
CA PRO A 55 -8.48 6.10 12.23
C PRO A 55 -7.41 6.31 13.31
N ALA A 56 -7.85 6.51 14.54
CA ALA A 56 -6.96 6.92 15.65
C ALA A 56 -5.82 5.89 15.90
N HIS A 57 -6.12 4.60 15.83
CA HIS A 57 -5.14 3.53 16.04
C HIS A 57 -4.03 3.54 14.98
N LEU A 58 -4.37 3.73 13.69
CA LEU A 58 -3.38 3.82 12.61
C LEU A 58 -2.52 5.09 12.75
N ARG A 59 -3.11 6.24 13.09
CA ARG A 59 -2.34 7.46 13.35
C ARG A 59 -1.37 7.31 14.53
N SER A 60 -1.79 6.57 15.57
CA SER A 60 -0.92 6.27 16.71
C SER A 60 0.26 5.39 16.32
N LEU A 61 0.01 4.36 15.49
CA LEU A 61 1.04 3.47 14.96
C LEU A 61 2.00 4.22 14.03
N GLU A 62 1.47 5.05 13.12
CA GLU A 62 2.27 5.90 12.22
C GLU A 62 3.22 6.80 13.02
N LYS A 63 2.67 7.51 14.03
CA LYS A 63 3.47 8.36 14.90
C LYS A 63 4.56 7.57 15.61
N GLN A 64 4.21 6.42 16.21
CA GLN A 64 5.19 5.58 16.91
C GLN A 64 6.31 5.13 15.96
N ALA A 65 5.99 4.69 14.75
CA ALA A 65 6.98 4.28 13.77
C ALA A 65 7.93 5.42 13.40
N LEU A 66 7.40 6.62 13.16
CA LEU A 66 8.19 7.82 12.85
C LEU A 66 9.08 8.24 14.02
N ASP A 67 8.57 8.21 15.24
CA ASP A 67 9.34 8.52 16.46
C ASP A 67 10.50 7.52 16.66
N GLU A 68 10.33 6.27 16.24
CA GLU A 68 11.35 5.22 16.24
C GLU A 68 12.30 5.29 15.02
N GLY A 69 12.11 6.25 14.11
CA GLY A 69 12.90 6.41 12.88
C GLY A 69 12.65 5.34 11.82
N VAL A 70 11.50 4.65 11.88
CA VAL A 70 11.07 3.69 10.88
C VAL A 70 10.22 4.40 9.84
N PRO A 71 10.62 4.39 8.55
CA PRO A 71 9.82 5.00 7.50
C PRO A 71 8.52 4.22 7.31
N VAL A 72 7.45 4.97 7.08
CA VAL A 72 6.13 4.44 6.68
C VAL A 72 5.69 5.13 5.39
N ILE A 73 4.72 4.56 4.70
CA ILE A 73 4.16 5.13 3.47
C ILE A 73 3.67 6.56 3.71
N ARG A 74 4.05 7.47 2.82
CA ARG A 74 3.70 8.90 2.92
C ARG A 74 2.19 9.13 2.76
N PRO A 75 1.62 10.24 3.27
CA PRO A 75 0.19 10.55 3.13
C PRO A 75 -0.32 10.52 1.69
N GLN A 76 0.51 10.90 0.72
CA GLN A 76 0.19 10.85 -0.70
C GLN A 76 -0.02 9.40 -1.17
N THR A 77 0.87 8.50 -0.79
CA THR A 77 0.77 7.05 -1.08
C THR A 77 -0.41 6.43 -0.34
N GLN A 78 -0.67 6.84 0.92
CA GLN A 78 -1.85 6.40 1.67
C GLN A 78 -3.15 6.77 0.93
N ASN A 79 -3.26 8.01 0.43
CA ASN A 79 -4.41 8.46 -0.35
C ASN A 79 -4.59 7.67 -1.64
N LEU A 80 -3.49 7.41 -2.35
CA LEU A 80 -3.48 6.62 -3.58
C LEU A 80 -3.99 5.19 -3.30
N ILE A 81 -3.43 4.51 -2.32
CA ILE A 81 -3.83 3.16 -1.93
C ILE A 81 -5.32 3.14 -1.52
N ARG A 82 -5.75 4.06 -0.65
CA ARG A 82 -7.16 4.15 -0.21
C ARG A 82 -8.12 4.33 -1.38
N PHE A 83 -7.76 5.20 -2.35
CA PHE A 83 -8.57 5.41 -3.55
C PHE A 83 -8.73 4.12 -4.33
N PHE A 84 -7.64 3.39 -4.59
CA PHE A 84 -7.68 2.16 -5.37
C PHE A 84 -8.32 0.99 -4.61
N LEU A 85 -8.15 0.89 -3.31
CA LEU A 85 -8.87 -0.10 -2.50
C LEU A 85 -10.39 0.10 -2.58
N THR A 86 -10.84 1.36 -2.54
CA THR A 86 -12.27 1.70 -2.68
C THR A 86 -12.79 1.38 -4.08
N LEU A 87 -12.00 1.67 -5.11
CA LEU A 87 -12.38 1.48 -6.51
C LEU A 87 -12.40 0.00 -6.91
N ASN A 88 -11.33 -0.73 -6.61
CA ASN A 88 -11.12 -2.11 -7.08
C ASN A 88 -11.67 -3.17 -6.13
N ARG A 89 -11.82 -2.85 -4.83
CA ARG A 89 -12.30 -3.77 -3.80
C ARG A 89 -11.63 -5.15 -3.86
N PRO A 90 -10.28 -5.20 -3.72
CA PRO A 90 -9.51 -6.43 -3.88
C PRO A 90 -9.90 -7.47 -2.82
N GLY A 91 -10.00 -8.74 -3.22
CA GLY A 91 -10.18 -9.87 -2.32
C GLY A 91 -8.85 -10.43 -1.82
N ARG A 92 -7.77 -10.26 -2.59
CA ARG A 92 -6.42 -10.73 -2.23
C ARG A 92 -5.37 -9.66 -2.55
N ILE A 93 -4.58 -9.32 -1.54
CA ILE A 93 -3.49 -8.34 -1.65
C ILE A 93 -2.17 -9.03 -1.33
N LEU A 94 -1.14 -8.75 -2.12
CA LEU A 94 0.25 -9.07 -1.82
C LEU A 94 1.00 -7.78 -1.54
N GLU A 95 1.68 -7.71 -0.41
CA GLU A 95 2.60 -6.63 -0.07
C GLU A 95 4.04 -7.14 -0.05
N ILE A 96 4.95 -6.39 -0.67
CA ILE A 96 6.38 -6.68 -0.68
C ILE A 96 7.11 -5.56 0.03
N GLY A 97 7.51 -5.82 1.28
CA GLY A 97 8.05 -4.84 2.22
C GLY A 97 7.03 -4.45 3.29
N THR A 98 6.95 -5.25 4.36
CA THR A 98 6.02 -5.03 5.48
C THR A 98 6.46 -3.89 6.39
N GLY A 99 7.77 -3.70 6.57
CA GLY A 99 8.30 -2.81 7.58
C GLY A 99 7.80 -3.20 8.98
N VAL A 100 7.16 -2.26 9.66
CA VAL A 100 6.52 -2.51 10.98
C VAL A 100 5.03 -2.85 10.86
N GLY A 101 4.52 -3.11 9.67
CA GLY A 101 3.14 -3.54 9.42
C GLY A 101 2.13 -2.41 9.26
N PHE A 102 2.57 -1.15 9.19
CA PHE A 102 1.66 -0.01 9.06
C PHE A 102 0.84 -0.07 7.77
N SER A 103 1.48 -0.27 6.63
CA SER A 103 0.83 -0.34 5.31
C SER A 103 -0.13 -1.53 5.19
N ALA A 104 0.24 -2.70 5.73
CA ALA A 104 -0.64 -3.87 5.79
C ALA A 104 -1.91 -3.59 6.59
N LEU A 105 -1.78 -3.00 7.80
CA LEU A 105 -2.92 -2.61 8.64
C LEU A 105 -3.75 -1.50 8.00
N PHE A 106 -3.11 -0.54 7.33
CA PHE A 106 -3.80 0.49 6.56
C PHE A 106 -4.63 -0.13 5.43
N MET A 107 -4.04 -1.03 4.65
CA MET A 107 -4.77 -1.72 3.58
C MET A 107 -5.91 -2.58 4.14
N GLN A 108 -5.69 -3.30 5.23
CA GLN A 108 -6.74 -4.11 5.88
C GLN A 108 -7.92 -3.26 6.35
N TYR A 109 -7.66 -2.04 6.85
CA TYR A 109 -8.72 -1.16 7.32
C TYR A 109 -9.62 -0.65 6.18
N TYR A 110 -9.05 -0.37 5.00
CA TYR A 110 -9.79 0.21 3.87
C TYR A 110 -10.24 -0.81 2.82
N ALA A 111 -9.71 -2.02 2.83
CA ALA A 111 -10.11 -3.11 1.95
C ALA A 111 -11.46 -3.73 2.37
N PRO A 112 -12.10 -4.55 1.52
CA PRO A 112 -13.25 -5.37 1.91
C PRO A 112 -12.96 -6.22 3.15
N LEU A 113 -13.98 -6.47 3.97
CA LEU A 113 -13.82 -7.19 5.25
C LEU A 113 -13.28 -8.62 5.10
N ASP A 114 -13.51 -9.25 3.97
CA ASP A 114 -13.05 -10.61 3.62
C ASP A 114 -11.72 -10.62 2.85
N CYS A 115 -11.12 -9.44 2.62
CA CYS A 115 -9.85 -9.32 1.94
C CYS A 115 -8.74 -10.04 2.72
N ARG A 116 -7.91 -10.81 2.00
CA ARG A 116 -6.73 -11.48 2.54
C ARG A 116 -5.48 -10.75 2.09
N ILE A 117 -4.61 -10.46 3.05
CA ILE A 117 -3.34 -9.76 2.78
C ILE A 117 -2.20 -10.73 3.10
N THR A 118 -1.36 -11.00 2.12
CA THR A 118 -0.07 -11.66 2.32
C THR A 118 1.01 -10.59 2.24
N THR A 119 1.87 -10.50 3.26
CA THR A 119 2.94 -9.51 3.30
C THR A 119 4.29 -10.15 3.56
N ILE A 120 5.37 -9.62 2.96
CA ILE A 120 6.71 -10.20 3.00
C ILE A 120 7.68 -9.20 3.62
N GLU A 121 8.45 -9.65 4.62
CA GLU A 121 9.51 -8.85 5.26
C GLU A 121 10.80 -9.66 5.39
N ILE A 122 11.91 -9.07 4.95
CA ILE A 122 13.22 -9.72 5.01
C ILE A 122 13.93 -9.50 6.37
N ASP A 123 13.63 -8.40 7.05
CA ASP A 123 14.26 -8.06 8.32
C ASP A 123 13.47 -8.71 9.48
N PRO A 124 14.08 -9.68 10.21
CA PRO A 124 13.38 -10.40 11.28
C PRO A 124 12.94 -9.48 12.44
N VAL A 125 13.67 -8.39 12.69
CA VAL A 125 13.32 -7.44 13.75
C VAL A 125 12.08 -6.63 13.36
N ARG A 126 11.99 -6.23 12.09
CA ARG A 126 10.80 -5.55 11.56
C ARG A 126 9.62 -6.51 11.48
N ALA A 127 9.83 -7.73 11.02
CA ALA A 127 8.81 -8.77 10.96
C ALA A 127 8.19 -9.04 12.34
N GLU A 128 9.01 -9.13 13.40
CA GLU A 128 8.52 -9.30 14.76
C GLU A 128 7.72 -8.08 15.25
N LYS A 129 8.18 -6.86 14.94
CA LYS A 129 7.42 -5.64 15.26
C LYS A 129 6.06 -5.64 14.53
N ALA A 130 6.02 -6.03 13.26
CA ALA A 130 4.79 -6.13 12.48
C ALA A 130 3.81 -7.13 13.10
N ARG A 131 4.25 -8.33 13.48
CA ARG A 131 3.42 -9.33 14.19
C ARG A 131 2.79 -8.76 15.44
N ASN A 132 3.59 -8.06 16.26
CA ASN A 132 3.11 -7.43 17.48
C ASN A 132 2.07 -6.34 17.19
N ASN A 133 2.24 -5.56 16.13
CA ASN A 133 1.28 -4.54 15.73
C ASN A 133 -0.02 -5.15 15.19
N PHE A 134 0.03 -6.24 14.45
CA PHE A 134 -1.16 -6.95 13.97
C PHE A 134 -2.01 -7.50 15.13
N VAL A 135 -1.38 -8.10 16.12
CA VAL A 135 -2.09 -8.57 17.33
C VAL A 135 -2.74 -7.41 18.09
N ARG A 136 -2.04 -6.28 18.24
CA ARG A 136 -2.57 -5.09 18.94
C ARG A 136 -3.76 -4.48 18.22
N ASP A 137 -3.76 -4.46 16.88
CA ASP A 137 -4.87 -3.95 16.09
C ASP A 137 -6.13 -4.82 16.22
N ASP A 138 -5.99 -6.13 16.24
CA ASP A 138 -7.10 -7.05 16.48
C ASP A 138 -7.80 -6.77 17.81
N TYR A 139 -7.05 -6.51 18.88
CA TYR A 139 -7.63 -6.12 20.18
C TYR A 139 -8.34 -4.76 20.12
N ALA A 140 -7.76 -3.77 19.46
CA ALA A 140 -8.35 -2.44 19.35
C ALA A 140 -9.67 -2.42 18.58
N ARG A 141 -9.84 -3.32 17.62
CA ARG A 141 -11.08 -3.47 16.84
C ARG A 141 -12.19 -4.15 17.64
N ASP A 142 -11.84 -5.14 18.47
CA ASP A 142 -12.81 -5.84 19.33
C ASP A 142 -13.40 -4.86 20.37
N ASP A 143 -12.61 -3.97 20.95
CA ASP A 143 -13.07 -2.97 21.92
C ASP A 143 -13.99 -1.90 21.31
N SER A 144 -13.79 -1.53 20.05
CA SER A 144 -14.60 -0.50 19.37
C SER A 144 -16.00 -1.00 18.98
N ASN A 145 -16.22 -2.29 18.89
CA ASN A 145 -17.50 -2.91 18.52
C ASN A 145 -18.45 -3.16 19.71
N GLY A 146 -18.12 -2.72 20.93
CA GLY A 146 -19.03 -2.72 22.08
C GLY A 146 -19.51 -4.11 22.55
N THR A 147 -18.86 -5.18 22.14
CA THR A 147 -19.12 -6.55 22.60
C THR A 147 -18.20 -6.95 23.75
N SER A 148 -18.08 -6.07 24.73
CA SER A 148 -17.42 -6.38 26.00
C SER A 148 -18.37 -7.22 26.85
N GLY A 149 -18.37 -8.55 26.69
CA GLY A 149 -19.15 -9.33 27.64
C GLY A 149 -19.31 -10.83 27.47
N ILE A 150 -18.97 -11.49 26.39
CA ILE A 150 -19.22 -12.94 26.29
C ILE A 150 -18.18 -13.74 25.48
N ILE A 151 -16.92 -13.41 25.41
CA ILE A 151 -15.92 -14.32 24.81
C ILE A 151 -14.62 -14.27 25.62
N GLN A 152 -14.67 -14.69 26.87
CA GLN A 152 -13.47 -14.89 27.69
C GLN A 152 -12.95 -16.32 27.70
N GLU A 153 -13.51 -17.20 26.87
CA GLU A 153 -13.14 -18.63 26.99
C GLU A 153 -13.05 -19.37 25.65
N LYS A 154 -12.26 -18.88 24.68
CA LYS A 154 -11.75 -19.77 23.58
C LYS A 154 -10.84 -19.06 22.57
N ARG A 155 -9.96 -18.16 22.99
CA ARG A 155 -8.84 -17.79 22.12
C ARG A 155 -7.55 -18.36 22.71
N ARG A 156 -7.12 -19.49 22.18
CA ARG A 156 -5.74 -19.95 22.33
C ARG A 156 -4.84 -18.86 21.72
N PRO A 157 -3.77 -18.42 22.40
CA PRO A 157 -2.75 -17.62 21.75
C PRO A 157 -2.29 -18.41 20.51
N LEU A 158 -2.21 -17.72 19.37
CA LEU A 158 -1.55 -18.26 18.17
C LEU A 158 -0.18 -18.74 18.63
N GLY A 159 -0.04 -20.07 18.68
CA GLY A 159 1.16 -20.70 19.17
C GLY A 159 2.33 -20.21 18.34
N HIS A 160 3.42 -19.85 19.04
CA HIS A 160 4.73 -19.74 18.47
C HIS A 160 5.04 -21.03 17.71
N SER A 161 4.70 -21.08 16.43
CA SER A 161 5.26 -22.04 15.51
C SER A 161 6.63 -21.50 15.16
N LEU A 162 7.64 -22.02 15.85
CA LEU A 162 9.03 -21.94 15.38
C LEU A 162 8.99 -22.34 13.90
N ALA A 163 9.52 -21.47 13.05
CA ALA A 163 9.61 -21.70 11.62
C ALA A 163 10.28 -23.04 11.36
N GLU A 164 9.48 -24.07 11.13
CA GLU A 164 9.95 -25.22 10.37
C GLU A 164 10.25 -24.71 8.96
N PRO A 165 11.37 -25.10 8.35
CA PRO A 165 11.66 -24.72 6.98
C PRO A 165 10.50 -25.20 6.11
N ILE A 166 9.93 -24.29 5.30
CA ILE A 166 8.83 -24.58 4.38
C ILE A 166 9.32 -25.60 3.34
N MET A 167 9.31 -26.83 3.70
CA MET A 167 9.35 -27.98 2.83
C MET A 167 7.92 -28.50 2.72
N ASP A 168 7.41 -28.42 1.49
CA ASP A 168 6.12 -28.96 1.08
C ASP A 168 4.89 -28.07 1.33
N THR A 169 4.59 -27.22 0.33
CA THR A 169 3.38 -26.41 0.24
C THR A 169 2.13 -27.21 -0.18
N ALA A 170 2.13 -28.52 0.00
CA ALA A 170 0.97 -29.37 -0.29
C ALA A 170 -0.20 -29.20 0.71
N GLY A 171 -0.23 -28.11 1.50
CA GLY A 171 -1.20 -27.90 2.57
C GLY A 171 -1.84 -26.51 2.66
N LEU A 172 -1.66 -25.63 1.69
CA LEU A 172 -2.42 -24.37 1.62
C LEU A 172 -3.86 -24.61 1.11
N HIS A 173 -4.60 -25.43 1.85
CA HIS A 173 -6.06 -25.42 1.75
C HIS A 173 -6.60 -24.23 2.54
N PRO A 174 -7.51 -23.40 1.96
CA PRO A 174 -8.16 -22.34 2.69
C PRO A 174 -8.97 -22.94 3.83
N GLY A 175 -8.41 -22.91 5.03
CA GLY A 175 -9.14 -23.25 6.25
C GLY A 175 -10.30 -22.29 6.39
N ALA A 176 -11.52 -22.83 6.33
CA ALA A 176 -12.76 -22.13 6.56
C ALA A 176 -12.79 -21.57 7.99
N HIS A 177 -12.40 -20.32 8.13
CA HIS A 177 -12.74 -19.49 9.28
C HIS A 177 -13.45 -18.25 8.77
N GLY A 178 -14.78 -18.26 8.84
CA GLY A 178 -15.61 -17.11 8.55
C GLY A 178 -15.29 -15.99 9.53
N GLY A 179 -14.95 -14.81 9.00
CA GLY A 179 -14.87 -13.55 9.73
C GLY A 179 -13.53 -12.83 9.51
N ALA A 180 -13.62 -11.56 9.20
CA ALA A 180 -12.59 -10.53 9.12
C ALA A 180 -11.33 -10.90 8.30
N GLY A 181 -10.94 -10.02 7.38
CA GLY A 181 -9.75 -10.15 6.55
C GLY A 181 -8.51 -10.48 7.39
N THR A 182 -7.69 -11.40 6.90
CA THR A 182 -6.50 -11.90 7.61
C THR A 182 -5.24 -11.33 6.98
N ILE A 183 -4.25 -10.97 7.83
CA ILE A 183 -2.90 -10.65 7.39
C ILE A 183 -2.01 -11.87 7.68
N GLU A 184 -1.35 -12.37 6.65
CA GLU A 184 -0.33 -13.40 6.73
C GLU A 184 1.04 -12.78 6.47
N LEU A 185 1.97 -12.88 7.42
CA LEU A 185 3.33 -12.38 7.29
C LEU A 185 4.30 -13.53 6.97
N LEU A 186 4.95 -13.43 5.83
CA LEU A 186 6.03 -14.31 5.39
C LEU A 186 7.38 -13.62 5.65
N GLU A 187 8.24 -14.26 6.44
CA GLU A 187 9.56 -13.73 6.75
C GLU A 187 10.61 -14.31 5.78
N GLY A 188 11.34 -13.43 5.09
CA GLY A 188 12.42 -13.80 4.17
C GLY A 188 12.56 -12.86 2.98
N ASP A 189 13.51 -13.20 2.08
CA ASP A 189 13.72 -12.45 0.85
C ASP A 189 12.57 -12.71 -0.14
N ALA A 190 11.93 -11.65 -0.60
CA ALA A 190 10.86 -11.73 -1.59
C ALA A 190 11.32 -12.47 -2.87
N ALA A 191 12.60 -12.36 -3.24
CA ALA A 191 13.14 -13.07 -4.39
C ALA A 191 13.15 -14.60 -4.23
N ASP A 192 13.14 -15.09 -2.98
CA ASP A 192 13.10 -16.52 -2.68
C ASP A 192 11.67 -16.99 -2.38
N ILE A 193 10.81 -16.10 -1.86
CA ILE A 193 9.43 -16.41 -1.48
C ILE A 193 8.50 -16.39 -2.70
N LEU A 194 8.54 -15.33 -3.53
CA LEU A 194 7.60 -15.17 -4.64
C LEU A 194 7.55 -16.37 -5.59
N PRO A 195 8.69 -17.00 -5.99
CA PRO A 195 8.67 -18.19 -6.85
C PRO A 195 8.00 -19.43 -6.22
N ARG A 196 7.84 -19.43 -4.89
CA ARG A 196 7.19 -20.53 -4.15
C ARG A 196 5.69 -20.36 -3.98
N ILE A 197 5.16 -19.20 -4.32
CA ILE A 197 3.72 -18.98 -4.41
C ILE A 197 3.25 -19.59 -5.73
N HIS A 198 2.60 -20.76 -5.65
CA HIS A 198 2.25 -21.57 -6.84
C HIS A 198 0.96 -21.13 -7.55
N GLU A 199 0.22 -20.20 -6.99
CA GLU A 199 -1.04 -19.71 -7.55
C GLU A 199 -0.79 -18.51 -8.47
N ASP A 200 -0.66 -18.76 -9.77
CA ASP A 200 -0.56 -17.69 -10.78
C ASP A 200 -1.83 -16.82 -10.81
N ALA A 201 -1.67 -15.54 -11.15
CA ALA A 201 -2.78 -14.59 -11.31
C ALA A 201 -3.76 -14.57 -10.12
N SER A 202 -3.23 -14.69 -8.89
CA SER A 202 -4.03 -14.88 -7.68
C SER A 202 -4.25 -13.63 -6.84
N PHE A 203 -3.51 -12.54 -7.11
CA PHE A 203 -3.62 -11.29 -6.35
C PHE A 203 -4.29 -10.19 -7.18
N ASP A 204 -5.34 -9.59 -6.61
CA ASP A 204 -6.07 -8.48 -7.24
C ASP A 204 -5.31 -7.16 -7.11
N LEU A 205 -4.48 -7.03 -6.07
CA LEU A 205 -3.60 -5.90 -5.85
C LEU A 205 -2.25 -6.39 -5.32
N ILE A 206 -1.17 -5.88 -5.92
CA ILE A 206 0.20 -6.04 -5.40
C ILE A 206 0.74 -4.66 -5.06
N PHE A 207 1.16 -4.49 -3.80
CA PHE A 207 1.83 -3.28 -3.33
C PHE A 207 3.32 -3.57 -3.13
N MET A 208 4.17 -2.81 -3.80
CA MET A 208 5.62 -2.98 -3.75
C MET A 208 6.30 -1.77 -3.13
N ASP A 209 6.80 -1.94 -1.90
CA ASP A 209 7.60 -0.97 -1.14
C ASP A 209 8.80 -1.66 -0.49
N ALA A 210 9.57 -2.38 -1.29
CA ALA A 210 10.77 -3.08 -0.88
C ALA A 210 12.04 -2.27 -1.14
N ALA A 211 13.21 -2.90 -0.96
CA ALA A 211 14.48 -2.30 -1.35
C ALA A 211 14.51 -1.99 -2.86
N LYS A 212 14.63 -0.72 -3.21
CA LYS A 212 14.50 -0.16 -4.59
C LYS A 212 15.38 -0.86 -5.64
N GLY A 213 16.53 -1.38 -5.23
CA GLY A 213 17.41 -2.15 -6.11
C GLY A 213 16.87 -3.52 -6.53
N GLN A 214 15.81 -4.01 -5.90
CA GLN A 214 15.21 -5.33 -6.16
C GLN A 214 14.03 -5.27 -7.13
N TYR A 215 13.38 -4.13 -7.32
CA TYR A 215 12.14 -3.99 -8.08
C TYR A 215 12.20 -4.66 -9.47
N ILE A 216 13.23 -4.35 -10.25
CA ILE A 216 13.39 -4.93 -11.59
C ILE A 216 13.58 -6.47 -11.56
N ARG A 217 14.20 -7.00 -10.50
CA ARG A 217 14.41 -8.44 -10.32
C ARG A 217 13.12 -9.15 -9.93
N LEU A 218 12.28 -8.51 -9.12
CA LEU A 218 11.03 -9.07 -8.62
C LEU A 218 9.90 -8.98 -9.67
N LEU A 219 10.01 -8.07 -10.64
CA LEU A 219 8.95 -7.77 -11.60
C LEU A 219 8.39 -9.01 -12.33
N PRO A 220 9.19 -9.98 -12.83
CA PRO A 220 8.64 -11.15 -13.50
C PRO A 220 7.69 -11.96 -12.61
N GLU A 221 8.06 -12.20 -11.35
CA GLU A 221 7.22 -12.93 -10.41
C GLU A 221 5.98 -12.11 -10.00
N VAL A 222 6.14 -10.80 -9.81
CA VAL A 222 5.03 -9.88 -9.53
C VAL A 222 4.00 -9.95 -10.67
N LEU A 223 4.44 -9.91 -11.92
CA LEU A 223 3.54 -10.01 -13.08
C LEU A 223 2.89 -11.39 -13.21
N ARG A 224 3.60 -12.46 -12.85
CA ARG A 224 3.02 -13.82 -12.81
C ARG A 224 1.90 -13.89 -11.78
N LEU A 225 2.11 -13.37 -10.59
CA LEU A 225 1.17 -13.43 -9.46
C LEU A 225 0.00 -12.46 -9.59
N LEU A 226 0.15 -11.36 -10.34
CA LEU A 226 -0.89 -10.35 -10.52
C LEU A 226 -2.02 -10.91 -11.40
N ALA A 227 -3.26 -10.80 -10.92
CA ALA A 227 -4.46 -11.20 -11.65
C ALA A 227 -4.69 -10.33 -12.90
N GLU A 228 -5.41 -10.84 -13.88
CA GLU A 228 -5.92 -10.03 -14.99
C GLU A 228 -6.90 -8.97 -14.46
N GLY A 229 -6.71 -7.70 -14.84
CA GLY A 229 -7.43 -6.58 -14.26
C GLY A 229 -6.90 -6.14 -12.90
N GLY A 230 -5.95 -6.87 -12.34
CA GLY A 230 -5.30 -6.55 -11.06
C GLY A 230 -4.41 -5.32 -11.13
N LEU A 231 -4.16 -4.73 -9.97
CA LEU A 231 -3.35 -3.53 -9.80
C LEU A 231 -1.98 -3.84 -9.20
N LEU A 232 -0.93 -3.31 -9.84
CA LEU A 232 0.39 -3.17 -9.22
C LEU A 232 0.59 -1.71 -8.84
N ILE A 233 0.81 -1.44 -7.56
CA ILE A 233 1.19 -0.13 -7.04
C ILE A 233 2.62 -0.24 -6.51
N THR A 234 3.52 0.57 -7.05
CA THR A 234 4.92 0.62 -6.60
C THR A 234 5.22 2.00 -6.03
N ASP A 235 5.71 2.06 -4.81
CA ASP A 235 6.05 3.32 -4.14
C ASP A 235 7.51 3.75 -4.38
N ASN A 236 7.76 5.04 -4.17
CA ASN A 236 9.07 5.70 -4.18
C ASN A 236 9.88 5.51 -5.50
N ILE A 237 9.22 5.55 -6.64
CA ILE A 237 9.87 5.35 -7.94
C ILE A 237 10.80 6.48 -8.35
N LEU A 238 10.65 7.70 -7.78
CA LEU A 238 11.46 8.86 -8.13
C LEU A 238 12.75 9.00 -7.32
N GLN A 239 12.88 8.30 -6.18
CA GLN A 239 14.08 8.32 -5.32
C GLN A 239 14.52 9.74 -4.96
N GLU A 240 13.66 10.52 -4.33
CA GLU A 240 13.94 11.92 -3.97
C GLU A 240 14.36 12.78 -5.18
N GLY A 241 13.89 12.40 -6.37
CA GLY A 241 14.21 13.06 -7.64
C GLY A 241 15.49 12.54 -8.33
N ASP A 242 16.28 11.66 -7.72
CA ASP A 242 17.49 11.09 -8.33
C ASP A 242 17.21 10.50 -9.72
N VAL A 243 16.06 9.81 -9.90
CA VAL A 243 15.67 9.17 -11.16
C VAL A 243 15.51 10.18 -12.31
N LEU A 244 15.13 11.41 -12.00
CA LEU A 244 14.96 12.50 -13.00
C LEU A 244 16.31 13.09 -13.42
N SER A 245 17.33 12.91 -12.60
CA SER A 245 18.66 13.47 -12.80
C SER A 245 19.50 12.67 -13.81
N SER A 246 20.51 13.28 -14.41
CA SER A 246 21.47 12.54 -15.20
C SER A 246 22.31 11.62 -14.30
N ARG A 247 22.82 10.49 -14.84
CA ARG A 247 23.69 9.57 -14.11
C ARG A 247 24.92 10.25 -13.48
N PHE A 248 25.38 11.35 -14.06
CA PHE A 248 26.55 12.08 -13.58
C PHE A 248 26.24 13.00 -12.40
N ALA A 249 24.98 13.44 -12.26
CA ALA A 249 24.53 14.25 -11.14
C ALA A 249 24.24 13.42 -9.88
N VAL A 250 23.98 12.11 -10.05
CA VAL A 250 23.72 11.20 -8.94
C VAL A 250 25.00 10.76 -8.25
N THR A 251 24.99 10.70 -6.91
CA THR A 251 26.15 10.26 -6.11
C THR A 251 26.58 8.84 -6.51
N ARG A 252 27.89 8.54 -6.43
CA ARG A 252 28.43 7.23 -6.81
C ARG A 252 27.71 6.07 -6.12
N ARG A 253 27.32 6.26 -4.86
CA ARG A 253 26.61 5.26 -4.04
C ARG A 253 25.24 4.93 -4.66
N ASN A 254 24.51 5.93 -5.16
CA ASN A 254 23.15 5.79 -5.66
C ASN A 254 23.08 5.38 -7.14
N ARG A 255 24.19 5.40 -7.89
CA ARG A 255 24.19 5.15 -9.35
C ARG A 255 23.62 3.79 -9.73
N THR A 256 23.88 2.76 -8.95
CA THR A 256 23.36 1.41 -9.23
C THR A 256 21.85 1.36 -9.04
N ILE A 257 21.35 1.97 -7.95
CA ILE A 257 19.91 2.02 -7.67
C ILE A 257 19.20 2.88 -8.72
N HIS A 258 19.73 4.06 -9.03
CA HIS A 258 19.27 4.93 -10.10
C HIS A 258 19.12 4.18 -11.44
N HIS A 259 20.17 3.43 -11.86
CA HIS A 259 20.11 2.66 -13.10
C HIS A 259 19.02 1.59 -13.06
N ARG A 260 18.93 0.82 -11.96
CA ARG A 260 17.94 -0.24 -11.80
C ARG A 260 16.51 0.32 -11.75
N MET A 261 16.30 1.45 -11.08
CA MET A 261 14.99 2.09 -11.01
C MET A 261 14.53 2.60 -12.39
N ARG A 262 15.42 3.24 -13.15
CA ARG A 262 15.12 3.64 -14.54
C ARG A 262 14.82 2.44 -15.44
N ALA A 263 15.54 1.34 -15.28
CA ALA A 263 15.27 0.09 -15.99
C ALA A 263 13.89 -0.48 -15.60
N TYR A 264 13.56 -0.43 -14.31
CA TYR A 264 12.25 -0.86 -13.81
C TYR A 264 11.10 -0.03 -14.38
N ILE A 265 11.18 1.31 -14.30
CA ILE A 265 10.16 2.20 -14.87
C ILE A 265 10.00 1.94 -16.37
N ARG A 266 11.11 1.77 -17.11
CA ARG A 266 11.06 1.45 -18.54
C ARG A 266 10.36 0.12 -18.76
N ALA A 267 10.69 -0.93 -18.01
CA ALA A 267 10.06 -2.23 -18.12
C ALA A 267 8.54 -2.16 -17.87
N LEU A 268 8.09 -1.37 -16.89
CA LEU A 268 6.66 -1.15 -16.66
C LEU A 268 5.98 -0.44 -17.84
N MET A 269 6.63 0.57 -18.42
CA MET A 269 6.07 1.35 -19.53
C MET A 269 6.05 0.56 -20.85
N GLU A 270 7.00 -0.33 -21.06
CA GLU A 270 7.16 -1.12 -22.28
C GLU A 270 6.41 -2.47 -22.22
N ALA A 271 6.01 -2.94 -21.01
CA ALA A 271 5.30 -4.20 -20.85
C ALA A 271 3.96 -4.19 -21.60
N PRO A 272 3.75 -5.07 -22.58
CA PRO A 272 2.52 -5.08 -23.38
C PRO A 272 1.29 -5.49 -22.58
N GLU A 273 1.48 -6.27 -21.52
CA GLU A 273 0.43 -6.71 -20.60
C GLU A 273 0.01 -5.66 -19.58
N LEU A 274 0.71 -4.53 -19.49
CA LEU A 274 0.40 -3.49 -18.53
C LEU A 274 -0.16 -2.22 -19.17
N GLU A 275 -1.06 -1.55 -18.46
CA GLU A 275 -1.35 -0.14 -18.63
C GLU A 275 -0.75 0.60 -17.44
N THR A 276 0.23 1.47 -17.67
CA THR A 276 1.06 2.08 -16.63
C THR A 276 0.84 3.58 -16.54
N LEU A 277 0.56 4.07 -15.34
CA LEU A 277 0.48 5.48 -14.96
C LEU A 277 1.59 5.79 -13.95
N LEU A 278 2.38 6.83 -14.23
CA LEU A 278 3.32 7.39 -13.25
C LEU A 278 2.65 8.56 -12.54
N VAL A 279 2.61 8.49 -11.21
CA VAL A 279 2.00 9.51 -10.34
C VAL A 279 3.11 10.30 -9.66
N PRO A 280 3.37 11.57 -10.05
CA PRO A 280 4.48 12.36 -9.52
C PRO A 280 4.11 13.09 -8.22
N SER A 281 3.55 12.39 -7.24
CA SER A 281 3.19 12.94 -5.93
C SER A 281 4.01 12.25 -4.85
N GLY A 282 4.47 13.00 -3.85
CA GLY A 282 5.42 12.51 -2.86
C GLY A 282 6.75 12.10 -3.50
N ASP A 283 7.24 10.88 -3.24
CA ASP A 283 8.43 10.32 -3.90
C ASP A 283 8.08 9.53 -5.19
N GLY A 284 6.90 9.80 -5.74
CA GLY A 284 6.38 9.19 -6.95
C GLY A 284 5.94 7.75 -6.79
N ALA A 285 4.82 7.40 -7.44
CA ALA A 285 4.33 6.05 -7.50
C ALA A 285 4.11 5.61 -8.96
N ALA A 286 4.26 4.31 -9.24
CA ALA A 286 3.76 3.70 -10.45
C ALA A 286 2.50 2.91 -10.14
N VAL A 287 1.46 3.12 -10.93
CA VAL A 287 0.20 2.36 -10.87
C VAL A 287 0.03 1.66 -12.20
N CYS A 288 -0.01 0.34 -12.17
CA CYS A 288 -0.17 -0.47 -13.37
C CYS A 288 -1.42 -1.35 -13.25
N VAL A 289 -2.18 -1.45 -14.32
CA VAL A 289 -3.27 -2.42 -14.45
C VAL A 289 -2.81 -3.52 -15.38
N LYS A 290 -2.89 -4.79 -14.96
CA LYS A 290 -2.67 -5.92 -15.83
C LYS A 290 -3.86 -6.09 -16.78
N ARG A 291 -3.61 -5.99 -18.07
CA ARG A 291 -4.67 -6.09 -19.09
C ARG A 291 -5.31 -7.46 -19.09
N GLN A 292 -6.59 -7.49 -19.39
CA GLN A 292 -7.29 -8.74 -19.65
C GLN A 292 -6.89 -9.28 -21.03
N ASN A 293 -6.72 -10.58 -21.13
CA ASN A 293 -6.43 -11.25 -22.40
C ASN A 293 -7.50 -10.89 -23.46
N GLY A 294 -7.07 -10.28 -24.57
CA GLY A 294 -7.96 -9.78 -25.63
C GLY A 294 -7.94 -8.27 -25.87
N LEU A 295 -7.40 -7.47 -24.92
CA LEU A 295 -7.21 -6.02 -25.05
C LEU A 295 -5.72 -5.68 -25.34
N CYS A 296 -5.08 -6.41 -26.28
CA CYS A 296 -3.73 -6.08 -26.71
C CYS A 296 -3.70 -4.69 -27.35
N ARG A 297 -2.71 -3.84 -27.02
CA ARG A 297 -2.45 -2.62 -27.82
C ARG A 297 -2.32 -3.04 -29.28
N LYS A 298 -3.17 -2.52 -30.13
CA LYS A 298 -2.82 -2.47 -31.55
C LYS A 298 -1.53 -1.64 -31.60
N THR A 299 -0.40 -2.28 -31.84
CA THR A 299 0.83 -1.58 -32.16
C THR A 299 0.47 -0.61 -33.28
N ALA A 300 0.51 0.70 -32.99
CA ALA A 300 0.44 1.71 -34.04
C ALA A 300 1.61 1.39 -34.96
N GLY A 301 1.29 0.84 -36.12
CA GLY A 301 2.27 0.59 -37.17
C GLY A 301 3.02 1.89 -37.40
N ASN A 302 4.33 1.80 -37.51
CA ASN A 302 5.22 2.85 -37.95
C ASN A 302 4.71 3.40 -39.28
N GLU A 303 3.85 4.40 -39.27
CA GLU A 303 3.56 5.25 -40.43
C GLU A 303 4.23 6.62 -40.20
N TYR A 304 5.56 6.60 -40.23
CA TYR A 304 6.36 7.75 -40.63
C TYR A 304 7.37 7.27 -41.66
N GLN A 305 6.93 7.28 -42.93
CA GLN A 305 7.81 7.41 -44.10
C GLN A 305 8.03 8.90 -44.37
#